data_3e38cb03bf6b612d028e7fe9fbed71dc
#
_entry.id   3e38cb03bf6b612d028e7fe9fbed71dc
#
_cell.length_a   1.000
_cell.length_b   1.000
_cell.length_c   1.000
_cell.angle_alpha   90.00
_cell.angle_beta   90.00
_cell.angle_gamma   90.00
#
_symmetry.space_group_name_H-M   'P 1'
#
loop_
_entity.id
_entity.type
_entity.pdbx_description
1 polymer ?
#
loop_
_entity_poly.entity_id
_entity_poly.type
_entity_poly.pdbx_seq_one_letter_code
_entity_poly.pdbx_strand_id
1 'polypeptide(L)'
;MLRYFKKPEGRYIEKIIGQDRLAFAHSDSNDFYDLIEWSKNGEYYGSVLRFYDFETGDVYEPFEKKKNVIYSDPVYADGWYYFLKGDYGEKKIILYRYTPGAEPEKVTELSTDEVNLYNLRIIGNPVHVVSQEDTFTCYYPESFSFPIEGNESAMFMEDDRIYFDSWVEEGWDDEKDQATDEYKYYDMVIVKDYSGRILSKDVGSLYQAADGTWWIS
;
A
#
# COMPACT_ATOMS: atom_id res chain seq x y z
N MET A 1 -22.87 23.54 -1.14
CA MET A 1 -22.15 24.61 -0.40
C MET A 1 -20.66 24.32 -0.52
N LEU A 2 -19.82 25.26 -0.97
CA LEU A 2 -18.37 25.10 -1.03
C LEU A 2 -17.78 25.33 0.37
N ARG A 3 -16.87 24.41 0.79
CA ARG A 3 -16.13 24.52 2.05
C ARG A 3 -14.64 24.57 1.74
N TYR A 4 -13.86 25.15 2.64
CA TYR A 4 -12.40 25.29 2.51
C TYR A 4 -11.72 24.65 3.71
N PHE A 5 -10.63 23.95 3.46
CA PHE A 5 -9.70 23.58 4.53
C PHE A 5 -8.95 24.84 5.02
N LYS A 6 -8.54 24.85 6.27
CA LYS A 6 -7.85 26.01 6.90
C LYS A 6 -6.50 26.32 6.26
N LYS A 7 -5.87 25.33 5.63
CA LYS A 7 -4.58 25.46 4.91
C LYS A 7 -4.69 24.80 3.53
N PRO A 8 -5.34 25.41 2.54
CA PRO A 8 -5.36 24.85 1.19
C PRO A 8 -4.01 25.08 0.49
N GLU A 9 -3.40 24.02 -0.06
CA GLU A 9 -2.08 24.09 -0.70
C GLU A 9 -2.12 23.74 -2.21
N GLY A 10 -3.31 23.65 -2.80
CA GLY A 10 -3.46 23.31 -4.21
C GLY A 10 -3.04 21.88 -4.56
N ARG A 11 -3.05 20.97 -3.60
CA ARG A 11 -2.76 19.55 -3.79
C ARG A 11 -4.02 18.76 -4.08
N TYR A 12 -3.90 17.73 -4.92
CA TYR A 12 -4.92 16.72 -5.04
C TYR A 12 -4.96 15.90 -3.76
N ILE A 13 -6.16 15.68 -3.22
CA ILE A 13 -6.36 14.88 -2.01
C ILE A 13 -6.99 13.55 -2.37
N GLU A 14 -6.55 12.49 -1.72
CA GLU A 14 -6.98 11.12 -1.92
C GLU A 14 -7.79 10.61 -0.74
N LYS A 15 -8.76 9.75 -1.02
CA LYS A 15 -9.59 9.14 0.02
C LYS A 15 -8.81 8.04 0.73
N ILE A 16 -9.06 7.88 2.03
CA ILE A 16 -8.65 6.72 2.79
C ILE A 16 -9.86 5.80 2.92
N ILE A 17 -9.78 4.61 2.35
CA ILE A 17 -10.89 3.66 2.33
C ILE A 17 -11.26 3.19 3.75
N GLY A 18 -12.54 2.87 3.97
CA GLY A 18 -13.08 2.38 5.25
C GLY A 18 -13.50 3.47 6.23
N GLN A 19 -13.41 4.75 5.84
CA GLN A 19 -13.86 5.88 6.66
C GLN A 19 -14.14 7.12 5.78
N ASP A 20 -14.89 8.10 6.32
CA ASP A 20 -15.33 9.31 5.59
C ASP A 20 -14.74 10.60 6.16
N ARG A 21 -13.98 10.53 7.27
CA ARG A 21 -13.51 11.71 7.99
C ARG A 21 -12.27 12.33 7.37
N LEU A 22 -11.25 11.53 7.04
CA LEU A 22 -9.98 12.04 6.54
C LEU A 22 -9.75 11.69 5.07
N ALA A 23 -9.10 12.63 4.38
CA ALA A 23 -8.36 12.38 3.15
C ALA A 23 -6.89 12.68 3.41
N PHE A 24 -6.01 12.31 2.46
CA PHE A 24 -4.59 12.58 2.58
C PHE A 24 -4.01 13.18 1.29
N ALA A 25 -2.81 13.73 1.40
CA ALA A 25 -1.95 14.06 0.27
C ALA A 25 -0.49 13.99 0.66
N HIS A 26 0.34 13.62 -0.30
CA HIS A 26 1.79 13.74 -0.22
C HIS A 26 2.26 15.03 -0.86
N SER A 27 3.36 15.61 -0.35
CA SER A 27 4.02 16.72 -1.03
C SER A 27 4.75 16.30 -2.30
N ASP A 28 5.01 14.99 -2.43
CA ASP A 28 5.75 14.38 -3.51
C ASP A 28 5.30 12.92 -3.66
N SER A 29 5.12 12.43 -4.88
CA SER A 29 4.69 11.06 -5.16
C SER A 29 5.91 10.22 -5.56
N ASN A 30 6.50 9.53 -4.60
CA ASN A 30 7.61 8.61 -4.81
C ASN A 30 7.34 7.36 -3.99
N ASP A 31 7.79 6.23 -4.48
CA ASP A 31 7.76 5.00 -3.73
C ASP A 31 9.04 4.77 -2.91
N PHE A 32 9.05 3.74 -2.08
CA PHE A 32 10.20 3.46 -1.21
C PHE A 32 11.43 3.03 -1.99
N TYR A 33 11.28 2.48 -3.18
CA TYR A 33 12.38 2.05 -4.02
C TYR A 33 13.17 3.24 -4.61
N ASP A 34 12.49 4.31 -5.00
CA ASP A 34 13.12 5.51 -5.57
C ASP A 34 14.21 6.09 -4.67
N LEU A 35 14.04 5.99 -3.37
CA LEU A 35 15.01 6.52 -2.41
C LEU A 35 16.35 5.76 -2.40
N ILE A 36 16.40 4.51 -2.87
CA ILE A 36 17.68 3.79 -3.00
C ILE A 36 18.58 4.50 -3.99
N GLU A 37 18.03 4.96 -5.11
CA GLU A 37 18.80 5.68 -6.12
C GLU A 37 19.22 7.06 -5.63
N TRP A 38 18.34 7.76 -4.96
CA TRP A 38 18.65 9.09 -4.42
C TRP A 38 19.65 9.05 -3.28
N SER A 39 19.60 8.06 -2.42
CA SER A 39 20.59 7.88 -1.35
C SER A 39 22.01 7.63 -1.90
N LYS A 40 22.13 7.08 -3.11
CA LYS A 40 23.41 6.87 -3.80
C LYS A 40 23.93 8.13 -4.50
N ASN A 41 23.02 8.99 -4.97
CA ASN A 41 23.34 10.14 -5.84
C ASN A 41 23.28 11.49 -5.12
N GLY A 42 22.95 11.52 -3.84
CA GLY A 42 22.80 12.75 -3.07
C GLY A 42 21.68 12.68 -2.05
N GLU A 43 21.27 13.84 -1.53
CA GLU A 43 20.20 13.94 -0.55
C GLU A 43 18.86 14.21 -1.24
N TYR A 44 17.85 13.45 -0.86
CA TYR A 44 16.46 13.76 -1.16
C TYR A 44 15.95 14.82 -0.17
N TYR A 45 15.25 15.85 -0.68
CA TYR A 45 14.78 16.97 0.14
C TYR A 45 13.62 16.62 1.12
N GLY A 46 13.08 15.41 1.02
CA GLY A 46 12.05 14.86 1.90
C GLY A 46 10.63 15.13 1.43
N SER A 47 9.72 14.27 1.84
CA SER A 47 8.27 14.37 1.65
C SER A 47 7.56 14.87 2.89
N VAL A 48 6.29 15.24 2.76
CA VAL A 48 5.34 15.54 3.85
C VAL A 48 4.05 14.80 3.58
N LEU A 49 3.57 14.10 4.59
CA LEU A 49 2.23 13.50 4.60
C LEU A 49 1.27 14.45 5.33
N ARG A 50 0.11 14.75 4.69
CA ARG A 50 -0.94 15.59 5.25
C ARG A 50 -2.25 14.84 5.32
N PHE A 51 -2.97 15.07 6.41
CA PHE A 51 -4.35 14.61 6.58
C PHE A 51 -5.29 15.82 6.58
N TYR A 52 -6.37 15.71 5.82
CA TYR A 52 -7.39 16.73 5.63
C TYR A 52 -8.69 16.27 6.30
N ASP A 53 -9.12 16.96 7.35
CA ASP A 53 -10.30 16.60 8.15
C ASP A 53 -11.56 17.25 7.59
N PHE A 54 -12.48 16.47 7.05
CA PHE A 54 -13.75 16.97 6.48
C PHE A 54 -14.75 17.45 7.54
N GLU A 55 -14.60 17.04 8.80
CA GLU A 55 -15.48 17.48 9.88
C GLU A 55 -15.10 18.89 10.36
N THR A 56 -13.81 19.13 10.55
CA THR A 56 -13.31 20.39 11.16
C THR A 56 -12.71 21.36 10.16
N GLY A 57 -12.31 20.89 8.97
CA GLY A 57 -11.54 21.64 8.00
C GLY A 57 -10.07 21.81 8.38
N ASP A 58 -9.60 21.13 9.43
CA ASP A 58 -8.20 21.15 9.82
C ASP A 58 -7.33 20.35 8.86
N VAL A 59 -6.02 20.72 8.83
CA VAL A 59 -4.99 19.98 8.10
C VAL A 59 -3.90 19.63 9.10
N TYR A 60 -3.60 18.34 9.19
CA TYR A 60 -2.62 17.80 10.12
C TYR A 60 -1.39 17.31 9.39
N GLU A 61 -0.22 17.63 9.89
CA GLU A 61 1.08 17.10 9.46
C GLU A 61 1.67 16.33 10.65
N PRO A 62 1.62 14.98 10.63
CA PRO A 62 2.12 14.18 11.76
C PRO A 62 3.60 14.39 12.06
N PHE A 63 4.38 14.78 11.04
CA PHE A 63 5.81 15.04 11.15
C PHE A 63 6.21 16.30 10.40
N GLU A 64 7.22 16.99 10.92
CA GLU A 64 7.91 18.02 10.16
C GLU A 64 8.68 17.41 8.98
N LYS A 65 8.84 18.19 7.91
CA LYS A 65 9.62 17.80 6.74
C LYS A 65 11.09 17.52 7.14
N LYS A 66 11.58 16.33 6.78
CA LYS A 66 12.97 15.92 7.03
C LYS A 66 13.57 15.38 5.73
N LYS A 67 14.86 15.68 5.48
CA LYS A 67 15.60 15.10 4.36
C LYS A 67 15.64 13.58 4.45
N ASN A 68 15.64 12.92 3.30
CA ASN A 68 15.72 11.46 3.17
C ASN A 68 14.53 10.71 3.82
N VAL A 69 13.39 11.39 3.99
CA VAL A 69 12.18 10.82 4.55
C VAL A 69 11.04 10.84 3.54
N ILE A 70 10.34 9.72 3.46
CA ILE A 70 9.15 9.49 2.62
C ILE A 70 8.09 8.75 3.44
N TYR A 71 6.85 8.79 2.97
CA TYR A 71 5.71 8.15 3.62
C TYR A 71 4.92 7.32 2.61
N SER A 72 4.37 6.17 3.05
CA SER A 72 3.37 5.43 2.29
C SER A 72 2.01 6.10 2.34
N ASP A 73 1.11 5.68 1.45
CA ASP A 73 -0.30 5.96 1.58
C ASP A 73 -0.82 5.41 2.91
N PRO A 74 -1.66 6.18 3.61
CA PRO A 74 -2.25 5.72 4.86
C PRO A 74 -3.40 4.75 4.61
N VAL A 75 -3.53 3.74 5.46
CA VAL A 75 -4.69 2.84 5.55
C VAL A 75 -5.43 3.03 6.86
N TYR A 76 -6.74 2.80 6.84
CA TYR A 76 -7.57 2.85 8.04
C TYR A 76 -7.95 1.44 8.48
N ALA A 77 -7.63 1.12 9.74
CA ALA A 77 -7.98 -0.15 10.36
C ALA A 77 -8.14 0.05 11.88
N ASP A 78 -9.09 -0.65 12.50
CA ASP A 78 -9.31 -0.69 13.95
C ASP A 78 -9.40 0.70 14.62
N GLY A 79 -9.94 1.70 13.92
CA GLY A 79 -10.09 3.05 14.44
C GLY A 79 -8.83 3.93 14.33
N TRP A 80 -7.77 3.45 13.68
CA TRP A 80 -6.49 4.14 13.51
C TRP A 80 -6.14 4.33 12.04
N TYR A 81 -5.33 5.35 11.76
CA TYR A 81 -4.68 5.57 10.48
C TYR A 81 -3.25 5.06 10.56
N TYR A 82 -2.91 4.05 9.73
CA TYR A 82 -1.59 3.46 9.68
C TYR A 82 -0.84 3.94 8.46
N PHE A 83 0.44 4.25 8.59
CA PHE A 83 1.31 4.58 7.47
C PHE A 83 2.77 4.19 7.77
N LEU A 84 3.52 3.94 6.71
CA LEU A 84 4.95 3.72 6.81
C LEU A 84 5.69 5.05 6.66
N LYS A 85 6.75 5.20 7.44
CA LYS A 85 7.76 6.23 7.27
C LYS A 85 9.08 5.57 6.93
N GLY A 86 9.62 5.84 5.74
CA GLY A 86 10.98 5.48 5.36
C GLY A 86 11.94 6.60 5.72
N ASP A 87 12.91 6.33 6.57
CA ASP A 87 14.01 7.24 6.92
C ASP A 87 15.32 6.61 6.46
N TYR A 88 15.78 7.00 5.29
CA TYR A 88 16.99 6.44 4.70
C TYR A 88 18.28 6.98 5.31
N GLY A 89 18.22 8.14 5.95
CA GLY A 89 19.33 8.65 6.75
C GLY A 89 19.65 7.77 7.95
N GLU A 90 18.59 7.16 8.50
CA GLU A 90 18.68 6.23 9.64
C GLU A 90 18.56 4.77 9.24
N LYS A 91 18.33 4.46 7.93
CA LYS A 91 18.13 3.12 7.38
C LYS A 91 16.94 2.38 8.00
N LYS A 92 15.81 3.05 8.14
CA LYS A 92 14.63 2.52 8.83
C LYS A 92 13.36 2.66 8.00
N ILE A 93 12.51 1.64 8.10
CA ILE A 93 11.10 1.69 7.77
C ILE A 93 10.31 1.54 9.06
N ILE A 94 9.47 2.49 9.37
CA ILE A 94 8.74 2.53 10.65
C ILE A 94 7.25 2.56 10.36
N LEU A 95 6.52 1.57 10.90
CA LEU A 95 5.06 1.59 10.91
C LEU A 95 4.58 2.46 12.06
N TYR A 96 3.77 3.46 11.73
CA TYR A 96 3.07 4.30 12.70
C TYR A 96 1.57 4.03 12.65
N ARG A 97 0.91 4.24 13.81
CA ARG A 97 -0.53 4.47 13.89
C ARG A 97 -0.79 5.89 14.39
N TYR A 98 -1.89 6.47 13.94
CA TYR A 98 -2.17 7.88 14.14
C TYR A 98 -3.66 8.13 14.30
N THR A 99 -4.00 9.11 15.13
CA THR A 99 -5.32 9.76 15.16
C THR A 99 -5.17 11.26 15.01
N PRO A 100 -6.13 11.96 14.35
CA PRO A 100 -6.04 13.41 14.11
C PRO A 100 -5.73 14.22 15.37
N GLY A 101 -4.69 15.03 15.31
CA GLY A 101 -4.30 15.93 16.40
C GLY A 101 -3.52 15.30 17.56
N ALA A 102 -3.22 14.00 17.50
CA ALA A 102 -2.35 13.32 18.44
C ALA A 102 -0.93 13.18 17.88
N GLU A 103 0.03 12.78 18.72
CA GLU A 103 1.35 12.37 18.25
C GLU A 103 1.26 10.96 17.62
N PRO A 104 1.95 10.71 16.50
CA PRO A 104 2.02 9.37 15.92
C PRO A 104 2.68 8.36 16.87
N GLU A 105 2.07 7.19 17.01
CA GLU A 105 2.59 6.12 17.85
C GLU A 105 3.33 5.10 16.96
N LYS A 106 4.60 4.81 17.32
CA LYS A 106 5.37 3.77 16.64
C LYS A 106 4.82 2.38 16.99
N VAL A 107 4.49 1.59 15.97
CA VAL A 107 4.03 0.20 16.08
C VAL A 107 5.20 -0.78 15.96
N THR A 108 5.98 -0.66 14.89
CA THR A 108 7.17 -1.48 14.65
C THR A 108 8.21 -0.73 13.82
N GLU A 109 9.44 -1.26 13.80
CA GLU A 109 10.57 -0.71 13.06
C GLU A 109 11.30 -1.84 12.36
N LEU A 110 11.61 -1.64 11.08
CA LEU A 110 12.32 -2.58 10.21
C LEU A 110 13.57 -1.89 9.65
N SER A 111 14.61 -2.66 9.37
CA SER A 111 15.81 -2.15 8.68
C SER A 111 15.57 -2.08 7.17
N THR A 112 15.99 -1.00 6.50
CA THR A 112 15.98 -0.92 5.04
C THR A 112 16.88 -1.96 4.38
N ASP A 113 17.87 -2.50 5.11
CA ASP A 113 18.76 -3.53 4.61
C ASP A 113 18.11 -4.96 4.66
N GLU A 114 16.97 -5.11 5.37
CA GLU A 114 16.25 -6.38 5.57
C GLU A 114 14.90 -6.43 4.84
N VAL A 115 14.46 -5.30 4.30
CA VAL A 115 13.15 -5.19 3.64
C VAL A 115 13.33 -5.04 2.14
N ASN A 116 12.58 -5.81 1.35
CA ASN A 116 12.45 -5.50 -0.08
C ASN A 116 11.57 -4.26 -0.23
N LEU A 117 12.11 -3.21 -0.83
CA LEU A 117 11.44 -1.91 -1.01
C LEU A 117 10.54 -1.86 -2.25
N TYR A 118 10.58 -2.89 -3.11
CA TYR A 118 9.66 -3.01 -4.24
C TYR A 118 8.24 -3.29 -3.74
N ASN A 119 7.31 -2.45 -4.14
CA ASN A 119 5.90 -2.56 -3.76
C ASN A 119 5.70 -2.73 -2.25
N LEU A 120 6.60 -2.11 -1.44
CA LEU A 120 6.46 -2.10 0.01
C LEU A 120 5.25 -1.26 0.40
N ARG A 121 4.29 -1.87 1.05
CA ARG A 121 3.03 -1.24 1.42
C ARG A 121 2.39 -1.83 2.66
N ILE A 122 1.32 -1.19 3.11
CA ILE A 122 0.45 -1.73 4.14
C ILE A 122 -0.77 -2.38 3.47
N ILE A 123 -1.10 -3.59 3.91
CA ILE A 123 -2.41 -4.20 3.69
C ILE A 123 -3.18 -4.08 5.00
N GLY A 124 -4.36 -3.46 4.97
CA GLY A 124 -5.13 -3.14 6.17
C GLY A 124 -6.13 -4.22 6.58
N ASN A 125 -6.50 -4.18 7.85
CA ASN A 125 -7.59 -4.86 8.54
C ASN A 125 -7.62 -6.40 8.39
N PRO A 126 -6.76 -7.11 9.13
CA PRO A 126 -5.72 -6.61 10.04
C PRO A 126 -4.54 -5.98 9.29
N VAL A 127 -3.79 -5.13 9.98
CA VAL A 127 -2.67 -4.40 9.40
C VAL A 127 -1.47 -5.31 9.21
N HIS A 128 -1.00 -5.41 7.97
CA HIS A 128 0.24 -6.11 7.62
C HIS A 128 1.16 -5.18 6.83
N VAL A 129 2.47 -5.29 7.06
CA VAL A 129 3.51 -4.67 6.22
C VAL A 129 4.05 -5.71 5.29
N VAL A 130 3.91 -5.49 4.00
CA VAL A 130 4.25 -6.47 2.96
C VAL A 130 5.04 -5.83 1.83
N SER A 131 5.84 -6.65 1.15
CA SER A 131 6.39 -6.32 -0.16
C SER A 131 6.12 -7.41 -1.16
N GLN A 132 6.22 -7.05 -2.44
CA GLN A 132 5.92 -7.96 -3.53
C GLN A 132 6.76 -7.63 -4.77
N GLU A 133 7.46 -8.67 -5.24
CA GLU A 133 8.16 -8.73 -6.52
C GLU A 133 7.97 -10.14 -7.07
N ASP A 134 8.99 -10.96 -7.25
CA ASP A 134 8.90 -12.42 -7.54
C ASP A 134 8.54 -13.24 -6.29
N THR A 135 8.52 -12.60 -5.13
CA THR A 135 8.23 -13.19 -3.82
C THR A 135 7.31 -12.25 -3.07
N PHE A 136 6.23 -12.79 -2.52
CA PHE A 136 5.44 -12.11 -1.51
C PHE A 136 6.13 -12.27 -0.15
N THR A 137 6.35 -11.18 0.57
CA THR A 137 6.95 -11.18 1.90
C THR A 137 6.11 -10.34 2.86
N CYS A 138 5.72 -10.92 3.98
CA CYS A 138 5.14 -10.22 5.12
C CYS A 138 6.24 -9.99 6.16
N TYR A 139 6.30 -8.76 6.70
CA TYR A 139 7.28 -8.36 7.73
C TYR A 139 6.64 -8.09 9.10
N TYR A 140 5.35 -7.81 9.11
CA TYR A 140 4.58 -7.50 10.32
C TYR A 140 3.09 -7.91 10.11
N PRO A 141 2.38 -8.44 11.11
CA PRO A 141 2.86 -8.77 12.47
C PRO A 141 3.72 -10.03 12.54
N GLU A 142 3.61 -10.92 11.55
CA GLU A 142 4.35 -12.17 11.44
C GLU A 142 5.27 -12.13 10.22
N SER A 143 6.42 -12.77 10.30
CA SER A 143 7.37 -12.82 9.19
C SER A 143 7.27 -14.16 8.45
N PHE A 144 6.90 -14.09 7.17
CA PHE A 144 6.89 -15.24 6.24
C PHE A 144 7.06 -14.76 4.80
N SER A 145 7.43 -15.68 3.92
CA SER A 145 7.56 -15.40 2.49
C SER A 145 7.35 -16.64 1.64
N PHE A 146 6.91 -16.45 0.40
CA PHE A 146 6.78 -17.49 -0.60
C PHE A 146 6.83 -16.90 -2.02
N PRO A 147 7.23 -17.71 -3.03
CA PRO A 147 7.25 -17.24 -4.41
C PRO A 147 5.83 -17.03 -4.94
N ILE A 148 5.69 -16.04 -5.83
CA ILE A 148 4.44 -15.72 -6.55
C ILE A 148 4.70 -15.63 -8.05
N GLU A 149 3.64 -15.72 -8.83
CA GLU A 149 3.70 -15.47 -10.27
C GLU A 149 3.67 -13.97 -10.57
N GLY A 150 4.28 -13.56 -11.68
CA GLY A 150 4.40 -12.14 -12.05
C GLY A 150 3.07 -11.45 -12.36
N ASN A 151 1.98 -12.19 -12.55
CA ASN A 151 0.62 -11.69 -12.77
C ASN A 151 -0.24 -11.66 -11.50
N GLU A 152 0.30 -12.03 -10.34
CA GLU A 152 -0.40 -12.03 -9.06
C GLU A 152 -0.13 -10.73 -8.28
N SER A 153 -1.17 -10.12 -7.73
CA SER A 153 -1.09 -8.95 -6.85
C SER A 153 -1.85 -9.19 -5.55
N ALA A 154 -1.14 -9.19 -4.42
CA ALA A 154 -1.79 -9.34 -3.12
C ALA A 154 -2.63 -8.09 -2.80
N MET A 155 -3.91 -8.26 -2.52
CA MET A 155 -4.87 -7.18 -2.29
C MET A 155 -5.20 -7.01 -0.81
N PHE A 156 -5.52 -8.08 -0.10
CA PHE A 156 -5.79 -8.03 1.33
C PHE A 156 -5.52 -9.39 2.01
N MET A 157 -5.56 -9.38 3.34
CA MET A 157 -5.36 -10.56 4.17
C MET A 157 -6.47 -10.64 5.22
N GLU A 158 -7.02 -11.84 5.43
CA GLU A 158 -8.07 -12.11 6.41
C GLU A 158 -8.06 -13.60 6.79
N ASP A 159 -8.25 -13.94 8.05
CA ASP A 159 -8.37 -15.32 8.56
C ASP A 159 -7.24 -16.26 8.08
N ASP A 160 -5.97 -15.84 8.21
CA ASP A 160 -4.78 -16.57 7.77
C ASP A 160 -4.76 -16.87 6.26
N ARG A 161 -5.46 -16.05 5.47
CA ARG A 161 -5.53 -16.13 4.01
C ARG A 161 -5.05 -14.84 3.38
N ILE A 162 -4.46 -15.00 2.20
CA ILE A 162 -4.01 -13.88 1.37
C ILE A 162 -4.79 -13.97 0.06
N TYR A 163 -5.44 -12.87 -0.30
CA TYR A 163 -6.24 -12.74 -1.50
C TYR A 163 -5.45 -11.99 -2.55
N PHE A 164 -5.21 -12.67 -3.67
CA PHE A 164 -4.51 -12.11 -4.82
C PHE A 164 -5.51 -11.84 -5.94
N ASP A 165 -5.35 -10.69 -6.57
CA ASP A 165 -5.88 -10.44 -7.90
C ASP A 165 -4.86 -10.91 -8.94
N SER A 166 -5.30 -11.59 -9.99
CA SER A 166 -4.43 -12.15 -11.02
C SER A 166 -5.11 -12.03 -12.36
N TRP A 167 -4.38 -11.54 -13.36
CA TRP A 167 -4.88 -11.58 -14.73
C TRP A 167 -4.47 -12.87 -15.43
N VAL A 168 -5.36 -13.43 -16.23
CA VAL A 168 -5.14 -14.65 -17.00
C VAL A 168 -5.35 -14.38 -18.48
N GLU A 169 -4.42 -14.85 -19.27
CA GLU A 169 -4.43 -14.74 -20.72
C GLU A 169 -4.31 -16.16 -21.31
N GLU A 170 -5.24 -16.53 -22.18
CA GLU A 170 -5.27 -17.81 -22.85
C GLU A 170 -5.39 -17.59 -24.36
N GLY A 171 -4.86 -18.50 -25.16
CA GLY A 171 -4.99 -18.44 -26.63
C GLY A 171 -4.06 -17.42 -27.27
N TRP A 172 -2.97 -17.05 -26.63
CA TRP A 172 -1.87 -16.30 -27.26
C TRP A 172 -0.95 -17.24 -28.00
N ASP A 173 -0.55 -16.90 -29.23
CA ASP A 173 0.42 -17.63 -30.05
C ASP A 173 1.78 -16.94 -29.91
N ASP A 174 2.64 -17.48 -29.04
CA ASP A 174 3.96 -16.92 -28.73
C ASP A 174 4.91 -16.92 -29.95
N GLU A 175 4.73 -17.86 -30.91
CA GLU A 175 5.58 -17.92 -32.10
C GLU A 175 5.27 -16.79 -33.09
N LYS A 176 4.01 -16.38 -33.16
CA LYS A 176 3.54 -15.32 -34.06
C LYS A 176 3.32 -13.99 -33.38
N ASP A 177 3.47 -13.96 -32.05
CA ASP A 177 3.25 -12.78 -31.21
C ASP A 177 1.85 -12.15 -31.49
N GLN A 178 0.80 -12.97 -31.47
CA GLN A 178 -0.56 -12.54 -31.76
C GLN A 178 -1.64 -13.38 -31.07
N ALA A 179 -2.80 -12.77 -30.84
CA ALA A 179 -3.98 -13.46 -30.35
C ALA A 179 -4.52 -14.45 -31.43
N THR A 180 -4.97 -15.63 -30.99
CA THR A 180 -5.70 -16.58 -31.80
C THR A 180 -7.21 -16.32 -31.73
N ASP A 181 -8.02 -17.06 -32.53
CA ASP A 181 -9.49 -16.98 -32.45
C ASP A 181 -10.07 -17.48 -31.11
N GLU A 182 -9.26 -18.18 -30.31
CA GLU A 182 -9.60 -18.69 -28.99
C GLU A 182 -9.09 -17.77 -27.85
N TYR A 183 -8.52 -16.62 -28.17
CA TYR A 183 -7.98 -15.68 -27.20
C TYR A 183 -9.02 -15.24 -26.18
N LYS A 184 -8.63 -15.31 -24.91
CA LYS A 184 -9.40 -14.85 -23.75
C LYS A 184 -8.49 -14.13 -22.77
N TYR A 185 -9.01 -13.06 -22.21
CA TYR A 185 -8.43 -12.34 -21.08
C TYR A 185 -9.49 -12.21 -19.99
N TYR A 186 -9.13 -12.57 -18.77
CA TYR A 186 -10.03 -12.44 -17.62
C TYR A 186 -9.23 -12.36 -16.31
N ASP A 187 -9.88 -11.79 -15.29
CA ASP A 187 -9.31 -11.70 -13.96
C ASP A 187 -9.70 -12.93 -13.14
N MET A 188 -8.81 -13.30 -12.21
CA MET A 188 -8.95 -14.43 -11.30
C MET A 188 -8.55 -14.03 -9.89
N VAL A 189 -9.38 -14.37 -8.92
CA VAL A 189 -9.04 -14.26 -7.51
C VAL A 189 -8.39 -15.56 -7.05
N ILE A 190 -7.17 -15.47 -6.54
CA ILE A 190 -6.42 -16.60 -6.01
C ILE A 190 -6.27 -16.40 -4.51
N VAL A 191 -6.72 -17.40 -3.73
CA VAL A 191 -6.57 -17.39 -2.27
C VAL A 191 -5.46 -18.36 -1.88
N LYS A 192 -4.49 -17.86 -1.11
CA LYS A 192 -3.36 -18.66 -0.60
C LYS A 192 -3.30 -18.61 0.93
N ASP A 193 -2.76 -19.65 1.56
CA ASP A 193 -2.34 -19.61 2.96
C ASP A 193 -0.95 -18.97 3.11
N TYR A 194 -0.48 -18.79 4.35
CA TYR A 194 0.83 -18.18 4.66
C TYR A 194 2.03 -19.02 4.22
N SER A 195 1.82 -20.26 3.78
CA SER A 195 2.86 -21.07 3.13
C SER A 195 2.91 -20.91 1.61
N GLY A 196 2.00 -20.11 1.02
CA GLY A 196 1.85 -19.94 -0.41
C GLY A 196 1.03 -21.03 -1.11
N ARG A 197 0.44 -21.97 -0.34
CA ARG A 197 -0.42 -23.02 -0.90
C ARG A 197 -1.74 -22.43 -1.33
N ILE A 198 -2.15 -22.70 -2.56
CA ILE A 198 -3.43 -22.26 -3.11
C ILE A 198 -4.58 -23.00 -2.41
N LEU A 199 -5.54 -22.24 -1.88
CA LEU A 199 -6.75 -22.72 -1.23
C LEU A 199 -7.94 -22.71 -2.18
N SER A 200 -8.09 -21.64 -2.99
CA SER A 200 -9.11 -21.54 -4.03
C SER A 200 -8.65 -20.65 -5.19
N LYS A 201 -9.36 -20.80 -6.33
CA LYS A 201 -9.28 -19.94 -7.52
C LYS A 201 -10.69 -19.70 -8.01
N ASP A 202 -11.08 -18.44 -8.16
CA ASP A 202 -12.39 -18.02 -8.63
C ASP A 202 -12.21 -17.00 -9.75
N VAL A 203 -13.01 -17.10 -10.82
CA VAL A 203 -13.03 -16.10 -11.89
C VAL A 203 -13.69 -14.84 -11.36
N GLY A 204 -13.05 -13.70 -11.53
CA GLY A 204 -13.52 -12.39 -11.09
C GLY A 204 -12.36 -11.51 -10.65
N SER A 205 -12.65 -10.24 -10.40
CA SER A 205 -11.71 -9.21 -9.95
C SER A 205 -12.08 -8.75 -8.55
N LEU A 206 -11.07 -8.44 -7.73
CA LEU A 206 -11.27 -7.91 -6.39
C LEU A 206 -11.54 -6.40 -6.43
N TYR A 207 -12.61 -5.99 -5.79
CA TYR A 207 -13.00 -4.59 -5.66
C TYR A 207 -13.20 -4.22 -4.19
N GLN A 208 -12.56 -3.15 -3.74
CA GLN A 208 -12.78 -2.62 -2.40
C GLN A 208 -13.80 -1.47 -2.45
N ALA A 209 -14.92 -1.64 -1.76
CA ALA A 209 -15.94 -0.62 -1.63
C ALA A 209 -15.48 0.52 -0.68
N ALA A 210 -16.17 1.66 -0.72
CA ALA A 210 -15.81 2.84 0.05
C ALA A 210 -15.84 2.61 1.58
N ASP A 211 -16.64 1.67 2.06
CA ASP A 211 -16.73 1.27 3.46
C ASP A 211 -15.62 0.28 3.89
N GLY A 212 -14.75 -0.11 2.96
CA GLY A 212 -13.63 -1.02 3.19
C GLY A 212 -13.95 -2.50 2.92
N THR A 213 -15.21 -2.86 2.60
CA THR A 213 -15.57 -4.26 2.28
C THR A 213 -15.02 -4.68 0.93
N TRP A 214 -14.61 -5.95 0.83
CA TRP A 214 -14.12 -6.54 -0.42
C TRP A 214 -15.19 -7.34 -1.14
N TRP A 215 -15.22 -7.23 -2.44
CA TRP A 215 -16.17 -7.88 -3.34
C TRP A 215 -15.44 -8.56 -4.49
N ILE A 216 -15.99 -9.66 -5.00
CA ILE A 216 -15.60 -10.28 -6.28
C ILE A 216 -16.66 -9.87 -7.31
N SER A 217 -16.23 -9.32 -8.45
CA SER A 217 -17.10 -8.85 -9.53
C SER A 217 -16.91 -9.68 -10.81
#